data_5c04fe832bf82ab902109e7113d82d48
#
_entry.id   5c04fe832bf82ab902109e7113d82d48
#
_cell.length_a   1.000
_cell.length_b   1.000
_cell.length_c   1.000
_cell.angle_alpha   90.00
_cell.angle_beta   90.00
_cell.angle_gamma   90.00
#
_symmetry.space_group_name_H-M   'P 1'
#
loop_
_entity.id
_entity.type
_entity.pdbx_description
1 polymer ?
#
loop_
_entity_poly.entity_id
_entity_poly.type
_entity_poly.pdbx_seq_one_letter_code
_entity_poly.pdbx_strand_id
1 'polypeptide(L)'
;MPTNKTRKLFLAITIAALSTGLAFQRPQTPPPSRDLELSVRGDMFAGFAGDSAALDRAMNACEDALARDPKDAPALVWHATGIYFRSGVAFRSGDIATGTQLLAQARKEMDEGVALRPDGVEVLIPRATVLQSQAAHIPDPETARRVLQVSTNDFEKILKLQADDFANLPLHSRGELLGGLAEGWNGLGDTEKARAYLTRITKELPKTPYAEKAAAALAANSLPRPMGITCIGCHVNYNKK
;
A
#
# COMPACT_ATOMS: atom_id res chain seq x y z
N MET A 1 80.51 -59.87 24.34
CA MET A 1 79.14 -59.56 24.79
C MET A 1 78.79 -58.17 24.37
N PRO A 2 77.96 -57.98 23.41
CA PRO A 2 77.37 -56.68 23.15
C PRO A 2 75.84 -56.71 23.30
N THR A 3 75.33 -55.76 24.04
CA THR A 3 73.88 -55.54 24.27
C THR A 3 73.22 -54.79 23.14
N ASN A 4 72.21 -55.40 22.58
CA ASN A 4 71.43 -54.92 21.48
C ASN A 4 70.31 -53.96 22.04
N LYS A 5 70.35 -52.64 21.70
CA LYS A 5 69.31 -51.66 22.07
C LYS A 5 68.44 -51.44 20.88
N THR A 6 67.30 -52.09 20.82
CA THR A 6 66.22 -51.87 19.93
C THR A 6 65.54 -50.47 20.17
N ARG A 7 65.70 -49.54 19.24
CA ARG A 7 64.96 -48.28 19.22
C ARG A 7 63.54 -48.52 18.68
N LYS A 8 62.57 -48.40 19.53
CA LYS A 8 61.15 -48.33 19.07
C LYS A 8 60.86 -46.93 18.50
N LEU A 9 60.53 -46.90 17.23
CA LEU A 9 60.09 -45.74 16.51
C LEU A 9 58.61 -45.56 16.76
N PHE A 10 58.22 -44.51 17.52
CA PHE A 10 56.81 -44.14 17.68
C PHE A 10 56.42 -43.26 16.49
N LEU A 11 55.55 -43.77 15.62
CA LEU A 11 54.92 -43.03 14.55
C LEU A 11 53.72 -42.28 15.12
N ALA A 12 53.84 -40.95 15.33
CA ALA A 12 52.72 -40.10 15.72
C ALA A 12 51.87 -39.79 14.51
N ILE A 13 50.71 -40.40 14.40
CA ILE A 13 49.69 -40.06 13.40
C ILE A 13 48.92 -38.84 13.90
N THR A 14 49.20 -37.69 13.32
CA THR A 14 48.44 -36.46 13.56
C THR A 14 47.17 -36.49 12.70
N ILE A 15 46.01 -36.79 13.30
CA ILE A 15 44.71 -36.70 12.66
C ILE A 15 44.32 -35.22 12.66
N ALA A 16 44.45 -34.56 11.49
CA ALA A 16 43.91 -33.23 11.27
C ALA A 16 42.37 -33.36 11.07
N ALA A 17 41.62 -33.01 12.11
CA ALA A 17 40.17 -32.90 12.03
C ALA A 17 39.82 -31.69 11.20
N LEU A 18 39.42 -31.88 9.92
CA LEU A 18 38.75 -30.88 9.14
C LEU A 18 37.33 -30.68 9.73
N SER A 19 37.18 -29.68 10.58
CA SER A 19 35.87 -29.16 10.99
C SER A 19 35.31 -28.31 9.84
N THR A 20 34.55 -28.94 8.92
CA THR A 20 33.68 -28.24 8.02
C THR A 20 32.58 -27.58 8.86
N GLY A 21 32.80 -26.32 9.22
CA GLY A 21 31.78 -25.48 9.81
C GLY A 21 30.65 -25.27 8.80
N LEU A 22 29.59 -26.08 8.94
CA LEU A 22 28.30 -25.74 8.37
C LEU A 22 27.85 -24.43 9.07
N ALA A 23 28.11 -23.31 8.41
CA ALA A 23 27.52 -22.04 8.80
C ALA A 23 26.00 -22.21 8.66
N PHE A 24 25.33 -22.48 9.79
CA PHE A 24 23.89 -22.34 9.89
C PHE A 24 23.60 -20.86 9.56
N GLN A 25 23.21 -20.58 8.32
CA GLN A 25 22.60 -19.31 7.99
C GLN A 25 21.35 -19.20 8.86
N ARG A 26 21.40 -18.33 9.86
CA ARG A 26 20.20 -17.95 10.60
C ARG A 26 19.18 -17.53 9.55
N PRO A 27 17.93 -18.03 9.62
CA PRO A 27 16.85 -17.49 8.80
C PRO A 27 16.87 -15.98 9.00
N GLN A 28 17.12 -15.24 7.92
CA GLN A 28 16.97 -13.78 7.97
C GLN A 28 15.50 -13.54 8.27
N THR A 29 15.22 -12.95 9.42
CA THR A 29 13.88 -12.42 9.70
C THR A 29 13.50 -11.52 8.54
N PRO A 30 12.37 -11.75 7.88
CA PRO A 30 11.95 -10.87 6.81
C PRO A 30 11.92 -9.42 7.33
N PRO A 31 12.33 -8.44 6.50
CA PRO A 31 12.27 -7.05 6.90
C PRO A 31 10.86 -6.74 7.40
N PRO A 32 10.73 -5.92 8.45
CA PRO A 32 9.41 -5.53 8.94
C PRO A 32 8.57 -4.95 7.80
N SER A 33 7.28 -5.22 7.81
CA SER A 33 6.32 -4.84 6.75
C SER A 33 6.36 -3.36 6.34
N ARG A 34 6.82 -2.49 7.23
CA ARG A 34 7.05 -1.06 6.98
C ARG A 34 8.18 -0.82 5.98
N ASP A 35 9.20 -1.67 5.96
CA ASP A 35 10.31 -1.55 5.02
C ASP A 35 9.87 -1.92 3.60
N LEU A 36 8.95 -2.87 3.45
CA LEU A 36 8.38 -3.19 2.14
C LEU A 36 7.59 -2.01 1.56
N GLU A 37 6.69 -1.40 2.35
CA GLU A 37 5.92 -0.23 1.91
C GLU A 37 6.83 0.88 1.40
N LEU A 38 7.87 1.24 2.17
CA LEU A 38 8.81 2.29 1.79
C LEU A 38 9.60 1.94 0.52
N SER A 39 9.91 0.65 0.31
CA SER A 39 10.66 0.18 -0.85
C SER A 39 9.83 0.16 -2.14
N VAL A 40 8.55 -0.27 -2.07
CA VAL A 40 7.71 -0.42 -3.26
C VAL A 40 6.94 0.85 -3.64
N ARG A 41 6.68 1.73 -2.68
CA ARG A 41 5.81 2.89 -2.87
C ARG A 41 6.26 3.81 -4.00
N GLY A 42 7.56 4.13 -4.04
CA GLY A 42 8.10 5.02 -5.09
C GLY A 42 7.94 4.43 -6.48
N ASP A 43 8.31 3.18 -6.66
CA ASP A 43 8.20 2.45 -7.93
C ASP A 43 6.74 2.23 -8.34
N MET A 44 5.85 1.97 -7.38
CA MET A 44 4.41 1.83 -7.64
C MET A 44 3.82 3.11 -8.23
N PHE A 45 4.12 4.27 -7.61
CA PHE A 45 3.64 5.56 -8.11
C PHE A 45 4.29 5.97 -9.43
N ALA A 46 5.57 5.67 -9.65
CA ALA A 46 6.21 5.87 -10.94
C ALA A 46 5.52 5.03 -12.03
N GLY A 47 5.18 3.79 -11.70
CA GLY A 47 4.41 2.90 -12.57
C GLY A 47 3.03 3.47 -12.93
N PHE A 48 2.30 4.02 -11.97
CA PHE A 48 1.01 4.68 -12.22
C PHE A 48 1.14 5.94 -13.08
N ALA A 49 2.30 6.58 -13.04
CA ALA A 49 2.64 7.71 -13.90
C ALA A 49 3.14 7.29 -15.31
N GLY A 50 3.26 5.99 -15.59
CA GLY A 50 3.59 5.45 -16.91
C GLY A 50 4.95 4.73 -17.02
N ASP A 51 5.75 4.64 -15.95
CA ASP A 51 6.98 3.84 -15.92
C ASP A 51 6.64 2.36 -15.64
N SER A 52 6.40 1.59 -16.70
CA SER A 52 6.06 0.17 -16.57
C SER A 52 7.16 -0.65 -15.90
N ALA A 53 8.42 -0.30 -16.10
CA ALA A 53 9.55 -1.02 -15.48
C ALA A 53 9.59 -0.78 -13.96
N ALA A 54 9.23 0.42 -13.49
CA ALA A 54 9.07 0.68 -12.07
C ALA A 54 7.91 -0.13 -11.48
N LEU A 55 6.76 -0.19 -12.16
CA LEU A 55 5.66 -1.04 -11.72
C LEU A 55 6.07 -2.51 -11.59
N ASP A 56 6.80 -3.03 -12.57
CA ASP A 56 7.26 -4.42 -12.54
C ASP A 56 8.22 -4.67 -11.38
N ARG A 57 9.13 -3.75 -11.07
CA ARG A 57 10.01 -3.85 -9.87
C ARG A 57 9.20 -3.89 -8.57
N ALA A 58 8.21 -3.00 -8.43
CA ALA A 58 7.35 -2.98 -7.24
C ALA A 58 6.53 -4.27 -7.10
N MET A 59 5.98 -4.77 -8.19
CA MET A 59 5.23 -6.03 -8.21
C MET A 59 6.10 -7.22 -7.83
N ASN A 60 7.29 -7.36 -8.44
CA ASN A 60 8.24 -8.43 -8.12
C ASN A 60 8.65 -8.39 -6.63
N ALA A 61 8.88 -7.20 -6.06
CA ALA A 61 9.20 -7.08 -4.64
C ALA A 61 8.06 -7.55 -3.72
N CYS A 62 6.80 -7.28 -4.10
CA CYS A 62 5.63 -7.82 -3.39
C CYS A 62 5.53 -9.34 -3.55
N GLU A 63 5.73 -9.86 -4.76
CA GLU A 63 5.72 -11.30 -5.05
C GLU A 63 6.81 -12.04 -4.28
N ASP A 64 8.03 -11.49 -4.20
CA ASP A 64 9.12 -12.02 -3.40
C ASP A 64 8.79 -12.03 -1.89
N ALA A 65 8.10 -11.00 -1.39
CA ALA A 65 7.64 -10.98 -0.01
C ALA A 65 6.59 -12.07 0.24
N LEU A 66 5.60 -12.20 -0.65
CA LEU A 66 4.56 -13.21 -0.57
C LEU A 66 5.09 -14.65 -0.73
N ALA A 67 6.16 -14.84 -1.52
CA ALA A 67 6.83 -16.14 -1.61
C ALA A 67 7.50 -16.55 -0.30
N ARG A 68 7.97 -15.58 0.51
CA ARG A 68 8.55 -15.83 1.84
C ARG A 68 7.48 -15.98 2.92
N ASP A 69 6.46 -15.14 2.87
CA ASP A 69 5.32 -15.17 3.79
C ASP A 69 4.01 -14.87 3.01
N PRO A 70 3.25 -15.91 2.65
CA PRO A 70 1.96 -15.74 1.96
C PRO A 70 0.91 -14.95 2.74
N LYS A 71 1.17 -14.66 4.03
CA LYS A 71 0.31 -13.87 4.91
C LYS A 71 0.91 -12.50 5.26
N ASP A 72 1.90 -12.04 4.50
CA ASP A 72 2.37 -10.66 4.61
C ASP A 72 1.27 -9.69 4.14
N ALA A 73 0.53 -9.16 5.10
CA ALA A 73 -0.64 -8.34 4.83
C ALA A 73 -0.32 -7.06 4.02
N PRO A 74 0.74 -6.29 4.32
CA PRO A 74 1.19 -5.19 3.46
C PRO A 74 1.55 -5.63 2.04
N ALA A 75 2.25 -6.76 1.88
CA ALA A 75 2.60 -7.26 0.55
C ALA A 75 1.35 -7.60 -0.28
N LEU A 76 0.34 -8.26 0.33
CA LEU A 76 -0.94 -8.54 -0.31
C LEU A 76 -1.60 -7.25 -0.82
N VAL A 77 -1.69 -6.22 0.02
CA VAL A 77 -2.41 -5.00 -0.35
C VAL A 77 -1.65 -4.16 -1.38
N TRP A 78 -0.32 -4.08 -1.29
CA TRP A 78 0.49 -3.37 -2.30
C TRP A 78 0.52 -4.14 -3.64
N HIS A 79 0.63 -5.45 -3.63
CA HIS A 79 0.50 -6.29 -4.82
C HIS A 79 -0.86 -6.08 -5.49
N ALA A 80 -1.94 -6.16 -4.70
CA ALA A 80 -3.30 -5.90 -5.16
C ALA A 80 -3.48 -4.50 -5.77
N THR A 81 -2.79 -3.48 -5.23
CA THR A 81 -2.82 -2.12 -5.77
C THR A 81 -2.24 -2.08 -7.19
N GLY A 82 -1.12 -2.77 -7.44
CA GLY A 82 -0.55 -2.91 -8.77
C GLY A 82 -1.44 -3.70 -9.73
N ILE A 83 -2.04 -4.80 -9.26
CA ILE A 83 -3.02 -5.59 -10.04
C ILE A 83 -4.23 -4.71 -10.42
N TYR A 84 -4.75 -3.91 -9.50
CA TYR A 84 -5.84 -2.98 -9.77
C TYR A 84 -5.46 -2.01 -10.90
N PHE A 85 -4.25 -1.44 -10.86
CA PHE A 85 -3.78 -0.56 -11.93
C PHE A 85 -3.72 -1.30 -13.28
N ARG A 86 -3.17 -2.53 -13.31
CA ARG A 86 -3.13 -3.38 -14.52
C ARG A 86 -4.53 -3.70 -15.03
N SER A 87 -5.51 -3.89 -14.15
CA SER A 87 -6.92 -4.09 -14.57
C SER A 87 -7.45 -2.87 -15.32
N GLY A 88 -7.15 -1.66 -14.84
CA GLY A 88 -7.51 -0.42 -15.51
C GLY A 88 -6.85 -0.28 -16.89
N VAL A 89 -5.61 -0.74 -17.07
CA VAL A 89 -4.93 -0.80 -18.36
C VAL A 89 -5.68 -1.74 -19.32
N ALA A 90 -6.03 -2.96 -18.85
CA ALA A 90 -6.77 -3.94 -19.65
C ALA A 90 -8.14 -3.40 -20.09
N PHE A 91 -8.90 -2.78 -19.18
CA PHE A 91 -10.19 -2.15 -19.56
C PHE A 91 -10.01 -1.05 -20.61
N ARG A 92 -8.99 -0.21 -20.49
CA ARG A 92 -8.73 0.87 -21.48
C ARG A 92 -8.31 0.33 -22.84
N SER A 93 -7.67 -0.84 -22.90
CA SER A 93 -7.33 -1.52 -24.17
C SER A 93 -8.48 -2.32 -24.77
N GLY A 94 -9.64 -2.39 -24.10
CA GLY A 94 -10.81 -3.17 -24.53
C GLY A 94 -10.77 -4.64 -24.12
N ASP A 95 -9.76 -5.08 -23.38
CA ASP A 95 -9.70 -6.45 -22.85
C ASP A 95 -10.51 -6.55 -21.54
N ILE A 96 -11.82 -6.64 -21.70
CA ILE A 96 -12.78 -6.68 -20.60
C ILE A 96 -12.61 -7.94 -19.75
N ALA A 97 -12.27 -9.09 -20.37
CA ALA A 97 -12.12 -10.36 -19.68
C ALA A 97 -10.93 -10.30 -18.70
N THR A 98 -9.74 -9.92 -19.17
CA THR A 98 -8.54 -9.76 -18.35
C THR A 98 -8.76 -8.66 -17.29
N GLY A 99 -9.36 -7.52 -17.67
CA GLY A 99 -9.66 -6.45 -16.73
C GLY A 99 -10.54 -6.90 -15.56
N THR A 100 -11.58 -7.69 -15.85
CA THR A 100 -12.49 -8.22 -14.83
C THR A 100 -11.80 -9.24 -13.91
N GLN A 101 -10.99 -10.14 -14.47
CA GLN A 101 -10.24 -11.13 -13.70
C GLN A 101 -9.24 -10.45 -12.75
N LEU A 102 -8.44 -9.52 -13.25
CA LEU A 102 -7.46 -8.77 -12.44
C LEU A 102 -8.15 -7.96 -11.35
N LEU A 103 -9.28 -7.33 -11.65
CA LEU A 103 -10.06 -6.59 -10.66
C LEU A 103 -10.56 -7.47 -9.52
N ALA A 104 -11.07 -8.68 -9.85
CA ALA A 104 -11.52 -9.63 -8.85
C ALA A 104 -10.36 -10.13 -7.97
N GLN A 105 -9.20 -10.40 -8.57
CA GLN A 105 -7.98 -10.77 -7.84
C GLN A 105 -7.54 -9.65 -6.90
N ALA A 106 -7.44 -8.41 -7.38
CA ALA A 106 -7.04 -7.27 -6.56
C ALA A 106 -7.95 -7.10 -5.32
N ARG A 107 -9.26 -7.21 -5.50
CA ARG A 107 -10.20 -7.11 -4.38
C ARG A 107 -9.97 -8.22 -3.35
N LYS A 108 -9.82 -9.46 -3.81
CA LYS A 108 -9.59 -10.61 -2.93
C LYS A 108 -8.34 -10.40 -2.08
N GLU A 109 -7.21 -10.04 -2.70
CA GLU A 109 -5.94 -9.85 -1.98
C GLU A 109 -6.01 -8.66 -1.00
N MET A 110 -6.68 -7.55 -1.36
CA MET A 110 -6.91 -6.43 -0.43
C MET A 110 -7.75 -6.85 0.78
N ASP A 111 -8.81 -7.62 0.57
CA ASP A 111 -9.67 -8.08 1.66
C ASP A 111 -8.94 -9.08 2.56
N GLU A 112 -8.12 -9.97 1.99
CA GLU A 112 -7.25 -10.89 2.74
C GLU A 112 -6.23 -10.12 3.57
N GLY A 113 -5.53 -9.13 3.00
CA GLY A 113 -4.55 -8.31 3.72
C GLY A 113 -5.17 -7.56 4.89
N VAL A 114 -6.34 -6.96 4.69
CA VAL A 114 -7.05 -6.27 5.79
C VAL A 114 -7.62 -7.26 6.82
N ALA A 115 -8.06 -8.45 6.41
CA ALA A 115 -8.50 -9.47 7.36
C ALA A 115 -7.35 -9.96 8.27
N LEU A 116 -6.12 -10.05 7.74
CA LEU A 116 -4.93 -10.41 8.50
C LEU A 116 -4.49 -9.29 9.48
N ARG A 117 -4.68 -8.02 9.12
CA ARG A 117 -4.31 -6.86 9.93
C ARG A 117 -5.42 -5.81 9.95
N PRO A 118 -6.54 -6.10 10.63
CA PRO A 118 -7.74 -5.25 10.54
C PRO A 118 -7.54 -3.83 11.08
N ASP A 119 -6.59 -3.61 11.99
CA ASP A 119 -6.24 -2.30 12.55
C ASP A 119 -4.91 -1.76 12.00
N GLY A 120 -4.38 -2.37 10.95
CA GLY A 120 -3.16 -1.92 10.27
C GLY A 120 -3.43 -0.74 9.35
N VAL A 121 -2.94 0.44 9.71
CA VAL A 121 -3.08 1.65 8.88
C VAL A 121 -2.41 1.47 7.53
N GLU A 122 -1.30 0.74 7.48
CA GLU A 122 -0.52 0.41 6.28
C GLU A 122 -1.27 -0.49 5.27
N VAL A 123 -2.30 -1.21 5.69
CA VAL A 123 -3.17 -2.00 4.80
C VAL A 123 -4.50 -1.30 4.52
N LEU A 124 -5.00 -0.51 5.46
CA LEU A 124 -6.25 0.22 5.30
C LEU A 124 -6.13 1.38 4.29
N ILE A 125 -5.02 2.14 4.33
CA ILE A 125 -4.82 3.29 3.42
C ILE A 125 -4.84 2.88 1.95
N PRO A 126 -4.03 1.92 1.49
CA PRO A 126 -4.05 1.51 0.09
C PRO A 126 -5.41 0.97 -0.33
N ARG A 127 -6.07 0.14 0.49
CA ARG A 127 -7.41 -0.38 0.18
C ARG A 127 -8.44 0.74 0.07
N ALA A 128 -8.49 1.64 1.03
CA ALA A 128 -9.43 2.77 1.01
C ALA A 128 -9.27 3.61 -0.26
N THR A 129 -8.03 3.95 -0.60
CA THR A 129 -7.70 4.78 -1.77
C THR A 129 -8.08 4.09 -3.08
N VAL A 130 -7.75 2.80 -3.23
CA VAL A 130 -8.08 2.02 -4.43
C VAL A 130 -9.59 1.86 -4.58
N LEU A 131 -10.31 1.51 -3.51
CA LEU A 131 -11.76 1.33 -3.56
C LEU A 131 -12.48 2.66 -3.85
N GLN A 132 -12.00 3.79 -3.33
CA GLN A 132 -12.56 5.10 -3.64
C GLN A 132 -12.41 5.43 -5.13
N SER A 133 -11.20 5.22 -5.68
CA SER A 133 -10.96 5.38 -7.11
C SER A 133 -11.82 4.45 -7.95
N GLN A 134 -11.96 3.19 -7.54
CA GLN A 134 -12.75 2.20 -8.24
C GLN A 134 -14.24 2.58 -8.29
N ALA A 135 -14.80 3.03 -7.16
CA ALA A 135 -16.21 3.39 -7.08
C ALA A 135 -16.61 4.45 -8.12
N ALA A 136 -15.68 5.37 -8.48
CA ALA A 136 -15.93 6.39 -9.49
C ALA A 136 -16.09 5.83 -10.93
N HIS A 137 -15.67 4.59 -11.17
CA HIS A 137 -15.68 3.96 -12.51
C HIS A 137 -16.67 2.80 -12.63
N ILE A 138 -17.41 2.47 -11.56
CA ILE A 138 -18.43 1.41 -11.57
C ILE A 138 -19.73 1.97 -12.15
N PRO A 139 -20.23 1.41 -13.29
CA PRO A 139 -21.46 1.90 -13.92
C PRO A 139 -22.72 1.70 -13.08
N ASP A 140 -22.79 0.56 -12.34
CA ASP A 140 -23.92 0.27 -11.48
C ASP A 140 -23.87 1.10 -10.18
N PRO A 141 -24.83 2.04 -9.96
CA PRO A 141 -24.80 2.95 -8.83
C PRO A 141 -24.83 2.25 -7.47
N GLU A 142 -25.53 1.12 -7.38
CA GLU A 142 -25.65 0.38 -6.11
C GLU A 142 -24.34 -0.30 -5.75
N THR A 143 -23.68 -0.92 -6.71
CA THR A 143 -22.35 -1.51 -6.52
C THR A 143 -21.31 -0.43 -6.25
N ALA A 144 -21.33 0.70 -6.97
CA ALA A 144 -20.46 1.85 -6.71
C ALA A 144 -20.62 2.34 -5.27
N ARG A 145 -21.86 2.48 -4.79
CA ARG A 145 -22.17 2.89 -3.41
C ARG A 145 -21.63 1.90 -2.38
N ARG A 146 -21.79 0.58 -2.59
CA ARG A 146 -21.26 -0.45 -1.68
C ARG A 146 -19.74 -0.38 -1.59
N VAL A 147 -19.04 -0.26 -2.71
CA VAL A 147 -17.57 -0.14 -2.75
C VAL A 147 -17.11 1.13 -2.05
N LEU A 148 -17.76 2.26 -2.33
CA LEU A 148 -17.44 3.53 -1.70
C LEU A 148 -17.69 3.52 -0.18
N GLN A 149 -18.71 2.80 0.27
CA GLN A 149 -18.97 2.64 1.71
C GLN A 149 -17.84 1.91 2.43
N VAL A 150 -17.29 0.83 1.82
CA VAL A 150 -16.12 0.13 2.38
C VAL A 150 -14.92 1.07 2.47
N SER A 151 -14.62 1.79 1.40
CA SER A 151 -13.54 2.79 1.38
C SER A 151 -13.70 3.85 2.47
N THR A 152 -14.91 4.42 2.58
CA THR A 152 -15.19 5.48 3.56
C THR A 152 -15.07 4.96 4.99
N ASN A 153 -15.53 3.73 5.25
CA ASN A 153 -15.38 3.08 6.56
C ASN A 153 -13.90 2.84 6.92
N ASP A 154 -13.07 2.47 5.95
CA ASP A 154 -11.63 2.33 6.16
C ASP A 154 -11.00 3.68 6.53
N PHE A 155 -11.32 4.77 5.83
CA PHE A 155 -10.83 6.11 6.16
C PHE A 155 -11.31 6.57 7.55
N GLU A 156 -12.57 6.33 7.94
CA GLU A 156 -13.06 6.61 9.30
C GLU A 156 -12.28 5.82 10.35
N LYS A 157 -12.00 4.54 10.07
CA LYS A 157 -11.22 3.70 10.95
C LYS A 157 -9.79 4.20 11.09
N ILE A 158 -9.13 4.59 10.00
CA ILE A 158 -7.79 5.19 10.02
C ILE A 158 -7.78 6.46 10.86
N LEU A 159 -8.76 7.36 10.66
CA LEU A 159 -8.87 8.58 11.44
C LEU A 159 -9.01 8.29 12.94
N LYS A 160 -9.80 7.29 13.30
CA LYS A 160 -9.98 6.86 14.70
C LYS A 160 -8.69 6.28 15.29
N LEU A 161 -8.00 5.41 14.55
CA LEU A 161 -6.75 4.79 14.98
C LEU A 161 -5.61 5.80 15.18
N GLN A 162 -5.64 6.90 14.44
CA GLN A 162 -4.61 7.95 14.47
C GLN A 162 -5.07 9.21 15.20
N ALA A 163 -6.21 9.20 15.92
CA ALA A 163 -6.83 10.39 16.48
C ALA A 163 -5.90 11.15 17.44
N ASP A 164 -5.20 10.44 18.34
CA ASP A 164 -4.34 11.03 19.36
C ASP A 164 -3.06 11.65 18.76
N ASP A 165 -2.62 11.17 17.62
CA ASP A 165 -1.38 11.60 16.95
C ASP A 165 -1.64 12.36 15.64
N PHE A 166 -2.90 12.61 15.30
CA PHE A 166 -3.29 13.18 14.01
C PHE A 166 -2.58 14.50 13.69
N ALA A 167 -2.45 15.39 14.68
CA ALA A 167 -1.79 16.68 14.49
C ALA A 167 -0.29 16.57 14.14
N ASN A 168 0.35 15.48 14.55
CA ASN A 168 1.77 15.21 14.33
C ASN A 168 2.03 14.45 13.00
N LEU A 169 0.97 13.93 12.35
CA LEU A 169 1.13 13.27 11.07
C LEU A 169 1.65 14.25 10.00
N PRO A 170 2.41 13.77 9.00
CA PRO A 170 2.82 14.58 7.86
C PRO A 170 1.63 15.27 7.22
N LEU A 171 1.84 16.50 6.73
CA LEU A 171 0.80 17.29 6.06
C LEU A 171 0.06 16.49 4.99
N HIS A 172 0.81 15.76 4.16
CA HIS A 172 0.26 14.92 3.11
C HIS A 172 -0.71 13.88 3.67
N SER A 173 -0.32 13.14 4.69
CA SER A 173 -1.16 12.09 5.30
C SER A 173 -2.46 12.67 5.87
N ARG A 174 -2.39 13.84 6.53
CA ARG A 174 -3.58 14.52 7.04
C ARG A 174 -4.51 14.99 5.93
N GLY A 175 -3.93 15.57 4.88
CA GLY A 175 -4.69 16.06 3.72
C GLY A 175 -5.41 14.95 2.97
N GLU A 176 -4.70 13.83 2.73
CA GLU A 176 -5.28 12.66 2.05
C GLU A 176 -6.39 12.01 2.89
N LEU A 177 -6.19 11.86 4.19
CA LEU A 177 -7.17 11.24 5.07
C LEU A 177 -8.46 12.08 5.16
N LEU A 178 -8.34 13.38 5.44
CA LEU A 178 -9.51 14.26 5.50
C LEU A 178 -10.16 14.46 4.12
N GLY A 179 -9.34 14.53 3.07
CA GLY A 179 -9.82 14.62 1.67
C GLY A 179 -10.59 13.36 1.27
N GLY A 180 -10.04 12.17 1.57
CA GLY A 180 -10.69 10.89 1.29
C GLY A 180 -12.05 10.77 2.00
N LEU A 181 -12.13 11.22 3.25
CA LEU A 181 -13.39 11.27 4.00
C LEU A 181 -14.40 12.24 3.39
N ALA A 182 -13.96 13.44 3.00
CA ALA A 182 -14.84 14.41 2.34
C ALA A 182 -15.38 13.86 1.03
N GLU A 183 -14.52 13.28 0.17
CA GLU A 183 -14.90 12.64 -1.09
C GLU A 183 -15.86 11.45 -0.87
N GLY A 184 -15.53 10.59 0.09
CA GLY A 184 -16.33 9.42 0.41
C GLY A 184 -17.76 9.78 0.83
N TRP A 185 -17.90 10.65 1.81
CA TRP A 185 -19.21 11.07 2.31
C TRP A 185 -20.01 11.86 1.25
N ASN A 186 -19.34 12.70 0.45
CA ASN A 186 -20.00 13.37 -0.69
C ASN A 186 -20.52 12.36 -1.71
N GLY A 187 -19.71 11.37 -2.07
CA GLY A 187 -20.10 10.29 -2.97
C GLY A 187 -21.27 9.46 -2.46
N LEU A 188 -21.32 9.22 -1.15
CA LEU A 188 -22.43 8.51 -0.47
C LEU A 188 -23.70 9.39 -0.31
N GLY A 189 -23.62 10.69 -0.60
CA GLY A 189 -24.74 11.63 -0.51
C GLY A 189 -24.89 12.32 0.85
N ASP A 190 -24.00 12.05 1.81
CA ASP A 190 -23.96 12.77 3.09
C ASP A 190 -23.12 14.06 2.96
N THR A 191 -23.74 15.07 2.35
CA THR A 191 -23.08 16.34 2.09
C THR A 191 -22.76 17.13 3.37
N GLU A 192 -23.47 16.88 4.46
CA GLU A 192 -23.23 17.52 5.74
C GLU A 192 -21.91 17.05 6.33
N LYS A 193 -21.70 15.72 6.42
CA LYS A 193 -20.40 15.16 6.83
C LYS A 193 -19.26 15.55 5.88
N ALA A 194 -19.49 15.53 4.58
CA ALA A 194 -18.49 15.98 3.61
C ALA A 194 -18.05 17.43 3.90
N ARG A 195 -18.99 18.34 4.12
CA ARG A 195 -18.72 19.75 4.48
C ARG A 195 -18.00 19.88 5.83
N ALA A 196 -18.32 19.04 6.80
CA ALA A 196 -17.60 18.99 8.09
C ALA A 196 -16.11 18.68 7.89
N TYR A 197 -15.77 17.67 7.07
CA TYR A 197 -14.38 17.35 6.75
C TYR A 197 -13.68 18.43 5.93
N LEU A 198 -14.35 19.04 4.95
CA LEU A 198 -13.81 20.19 4.21
C LEU A 198 -13.50 21.37 5.16
N THR A 199 -14.36 21.63 6.12
CA THR A 199 -14.14 22.66 7.14
C THR A 199 -12.95 22.33 8.03
N ARG A 200 -12.76 21.05 8.40
CA ARG A 200 -11.56 20.62 9.12
C ARG A 200 -10.29 20.87 8.29
N ILE A 201 -10.30 20.53 7.01
CA ILE A 201 -9.15 20.77 6.11
C ILE A 201 -8.79 22.27 6.12
N THR A 202 -9.76 23.18 5.94
CA THR A 202 -9.48 24.61 5.92
C THR A 202 -8.93 25.16 7.24
N LYS A 203 -9.36 24.59 8.37
CA LYS A 203 -8.94 25.03 9.71
C LYS A 203 -7.62 24.41 10.15
N GLU A 204 -7.44 23.10 9.90
CA GLU A 204 -6.32 22.32 10.42
C GLU A 204 -5.11 22.31 9.50
N LEU A 205 -5.31 22.60 8.19
CA LEU A 205 -4.26 22.62 7.16
C LEU A 205 -4.19 23.97 6.40
N PRO A 206 -4.20 25.13 7.11
CA PRO A 206 -4.28 26.42 6.44
C PRO A 206 -3.08 26.67 5.52
N LYS A 207 -3.29 27.44 4.45
CA LYS A 207 -2.25 27.82 3.47
C LYS A 207 -1.66 26.61 2.73
N THR A 208 -2.44 25.58 2.48
CA THR A 208 -2.05 24.38 1.74
C THR A 208 -2.95 24.20 0.52
N PRO A 209 -2.49 23.48 -0.52
CA PRO A 209 -3.34 23.12 -1.65
C PRO A 209 -4.63 22.37 -1.25
N TYR A 210 -4.57 21.61 -0.16
CA TYR A 210 -5.76 20.96 0.41
C TYR A 210 -6.80 21.98 0.89
N ALA A 211 -6.34 22.99 1.64
CA ALA A 211 -7.23 24.04 2.16
C ALA A 211 -7.82 24.88 1.02
N GLU A 212 -7.06 25.19 -0.02
CA GLU A 212 -7.53 25.93 -1.20
C GLU A 212 -8.64 25.16 -1.92
N LYS A 213 -8.44 23.86 -2.21
CA LYS A 213 -9.45 23.01 -2.83
C LYS A 213 -10.69 22.85 -1.95
N ALA A 214 -10.48 22.65 -0.65
CA ALA A 214 -11.59 22.52 0.30
C ALA A 214 -12.42 23.82 0.39
N ALA A 215 -11.77 24.98 0.42
CA ALA A 215 -12.46 26.27 0.42
C ALA A 215 -13.26 26.50 -0.87
N ALA A 216 -12.70 26.16 -2.02
CA ALA A 216 -13.40 26.23 -3.30
C ALA A 216 -14.64 25.31 -3.32
N ALA A 217 -14.52 24.08 -2.83
CA ALA A 217 -15.65 23.16 -2.72
C ALA A 217 -16.73 23.68 -1.76
N LEU A 218 -16.34 24.23 -0.61
CA LEU A 218 -17.28 24.82 0.37
C LEU A 218 -18.05 26.04 -0.19
N ALA A 219 -17.39 26.82 -1.06
CA ALA A 219 -18.00 27.99 -1.68
C ALA A 219 -19.01 27.62 -2.79
N ALA A 220 -18.97 26.39 -3.30
CA ALA A 220 -19.91 25.95 -4.32
C ALA A 220 -21.30 25.69 -3.73
N ASN A 221 -22.36 25.98 -4.50
CA ASN A 221 -23.77 25.71 -4.11
C ASN A 221 -24.02 24.20 -3.90
N SER A 222 -23.32 23.36 -4.66
CA SER A 222 -23.30 21.91 -4.50
C SER A 222 -21.87 21.42 -4.51
N LEU A 223 -21.57 20.36 -3.75
CA LEU A 223 -20.23 19.78 -3.76
C LEU A 223 -19.99 19.09 -5.13
N PRO A 224 -18.87 19.39 -5.80
CA PRO A 224 -18.51 18.71 -7.05
C PRO A 224 -18.22 17.23 -6.82
N ARG A 225 -18.28 16.42 -7.88
CA ARG A 225 -17.94 15.00 -7.84
C ARG A 225 -17.10 14.64 -9.08
N PRO A 226 -15.81 14.31 -8.95
CA PRO A 226 -15.00 14.34 -7.71
C PRO A 226 -14.64 15.77 -7.30
N MET A 227 -14.29 15.97 -6.03
CA MET A 227 -13.76 17.25 -5.54
C MET A 227 -12.28 17.42 -5.84
N GLY A 228 -11.60 16.36 -6.22
CA GLY A 228 -10.19 16.36 -6.59
C GLY A 228 -9.25 16.72 -5.43
N ILE A 229 -9.64 16.43 -4.20
CA ILE A 229 -8.85 16.74 -3.01
C ILE A 229 -7.76 15.68 -2.79
N THR A 230 -8.03 14.44 -3.16
CA THR A 230 -7.12 13.31 -2.96
C THR A 230 -6.03 13.19 -4.01
N CYS A 231 -4.95 12.49 -3.65
CA CYS A 231 -3.64 12.48 -4.32
C CYS A 231 -3.57 11.84 -5.70
N ILE A 232 -4.53 11.00 -6.09
CA ILE A 232 -4.44 10.28 -7.37
C ILE A 232 -4.29 11.24 -8.55
N GLY A 233 -4.84 12.47 -8.42
CA GLY A 233 -4.68 13.54 -9.43
C GLY A 233 -3.33 14.28 -9.35
N CYS A 234 -2.67 14.34 -8.18
CA CYS A 234 -1.44 15.12 -8.02
C CYS A 234 -0.20 14.36 -8.51
N HIS A 235 -0.13 13.05 -8.32
CA HIS A 235 1.02 12.25 -8.74
C HIS A 235 1.14 12.11 -10.26
N VAL A 236 0.02 12.13 -10.98
CA VAL A 236 0.02 12.10 -12.46
C VAL A 236 0.57 13.40 -13.08
N ASN A 237 0.52 14.52 -12.36
CA ASN A 237 0.92 15.84 -12.87
C ASN A 237 2.33 16.29 -12.40
N TYR A 238 2.97 15.60 -11.47
CA TYR A 238 4.27 16.00 -10.94
C TYR A 238 5.41 15.87 -11.95
N ASN A 239 5.29 15.01 -12.94
CA ASN A 239 6.29 14.78 -13.99
C ASN A 239 6.11 15.65 -15.25
N LYS A 240 5.25 16.67 -15.21
CA LYS A 240 5.01 17.61 -16.34
C LYS A 240 5.61 19.00 -16.08
N LYS A 241 6.62 19.13 -15.23
CA LYS A 241 7.40 20.36 -15.08
C LYS A 241 8.86 20.09 -15.40
#